data_704deb1963531de079443f98841fab0f
#
_entry.id   704deb1963531de079443f98841fab0f
#
_cell.length_a   1.000
_cell.length_b   1.000
_cell.length_c   1.000
_cell.angle_alpha   90.00
_cell.angle_beta   90.00
_cell.angle_gamma   90.00
#
_symmetry.space_group_name_H-M   'P 1'
#
loop_
_entity.id
_entity.type
_entity.pdbx_description
1 polymer ?
#
loop_
_entity_poly.entity_id
_entity_poly.type
_entity_poly.pdbx_seq_one_letter_code
_entity_poly.pdbx_strand_id
1 'polypeptide(L)'
;MHLDLVGESPLTIYLQDGIYRVEMRTPGDEIAHAVGFCLSRGIVAKPDDFSAVQHAPDDPDTVRLTLSAGGLKSANADPQAPESGLSRFEDRLRLNLASAFDRLIRLGDFQKLREKTGASHAAAIFNDQLELMAFAEDVGRHNALDKAIGKLFLENNLGRARLLVLSSRISFELVQKAARARIPVVFSMSRPTSLAVKTGVELNMTLACLSRKEGLFIFCGKERLSL
;
A
#
# COMPACT_ATOMS: atom_id res chain seq x y z
N MET A 1 3.90 32.76 -12.76
CA MET A 1 3.97 31.31 -12.69
C MET A 1 2.97 30.86 -11.61
N HIS A 2 1.86 30.26 -11.96
CA HIS A 2 0.95 29.70 -10.96
C HIS A 2 1.44 28.29 -10.59
N LEU A 3 1.66 28.04 -9.30
CA LEU A 3 1.95 26.72 -8.77
C LEU A 3 0.70 26.25 -8.04
N ASP A 4 0.18 25.08 -8.45
CA ASP A 4 -0.90 24.43 -7.72
C ASP A 4 -0.35 23.83 -6.43
N LEU A 5 -1.06 23.99 -5.32
CA LEU A 5 -0.71 23.35 -4.06
C LEU A 5 -1.52 22.06 -3.88
N VAL A 6 -0.90 21.03 -3.33
CA VAL A 6 -1.62 19.80 -2.99
C VAL A 6 -2.57 20.08 -1.82
N GLY A 7 -3.81 19.63 -1.95
CA GLY A 7 -4.78 19.67 -0.85
C GLY A 7 -4.43 18.67 0.25
N GLU A 8 -4.57 19.10 1.50
CA GLU A 8 -4.40 18.24 2.68
C GLU A 8 -5.53 18.54 3.67
N SER A 9 -6.24 17.52 4.11
CA SER A 9 -7.29 17.62 5.12
C SER A 9 -7.33 16.34 5.98
N PRO A 10 -7.89 16.44 7.21
CA PRO A 10 -8.02 15.26 8.08
C PRO A 10 -9.03 14.26 7.50
N LEU A 11 -8.76 12.97 7.64
CA LEU A 11 -9.71 11.89 7.49
C LEU A 11 -9.92 11.27 8.87
N THR A 12 -11.14 11.30 9.36
CA THR A 12 -11.51 10.66 10.63
C THR A 12 -12.04 9.26 10.36
N ILE A 13 -11.37 8.26 10.91
CA ILE A 13 -11.76 6.85 10.81
C ILE A 13 -12.39 6.41 12.11
N TYR A 14 -13.68 6.10 12.09
CA TYR A 14 -14.38 5.44 13.17
C TYR A 14 -14.32 3.93 12.97
N LEU A 15 -13.97 3.21 14.02
CA LEU A 15 -14.06 1.75 14.07
C LEU A 15 -15.00 1.40 15.22
N GLN A 16 -16.10 0.70 14.92
CA GLN A 16 -17.22 0.53 15.84
C GLN A 16 -17.76 1.90 16.30
N ASP A 17 -17.93 2.11 17.57
CA ASP A 17 -18.55 3.31 18.13
C ASP A 17 -17.54 4.42 18.50
N GLY A 18 -16.24 4.22 18.22
CA GLY A 18 -15.19 5.16 18.62
C GLY A 18 -14.36 5.71 17.47
N ILE A 19 -13.77 6.90 17.68
CA ILE A 19 -12.73 7.43 16.79
C ILE A 19 -11.51 6.53 16.97
N TYR A 20 -11.13 5.84 15.89
CA TYR A 20 -9.95 4.97 15.88
C TYR A 20 -8.70 5.75 15.47
N ARG A 21 -8.84 6.61 14.45
CA ARG A 21 -7.71 7.34 13.89
C ARG A 21 -8.15 8.62 13.18
N VAL A 22 -7.24 9.62 13.18
CA VAL A 22 -7.31 10.79 12.30
C VAL A 22 -6.01 10.80 11.49
N GLU A 23 -6.13 10.80 10.16
CA GLU A 23 -4.99 10.84 9.23
C GLU A 23 -5.06 12.09 8.35
N MET A 24 -3.95 12.84 8.26
CA MET A 24 -3.83 13.93 7.30
C MET A 24 -3.57 13.32 5.91
N ARG A 25 -4.42 13.65 4.93
CA ARG A 25 -4.38 13.04 3.61
C ARG A 25 -4.78 14.01 2.50
N THR A 26 -4.44 13.71 1.26
CA THR A 26 -5.06 14.34 0.10
C THR A 26 -6.50 13.82 -0.04
N PRO A 27 -7.52 14.71 -0.17
CA PRO A 27 -8.91 14.30 -0.40
C PRO A 27 -9.08 13.32 -1.56
N GLY A 28 -10.04 12.40 -1.42
CA GLY A 28 -10.37 11.35 -2.37
C GLY A 28 -9.95 9.96 -1.91
N ASP A 29 -10.72 8.95 -2.35
CA ASP A 29 -10.54 7.54 -2.00
C ASP A 29 -10.66 7.24 -0.49
N GLU A 30 -11.45 7.99 0.26
CA GLU A 30 -11.55 7.94 1.74
C GLU A 30 -11.91 6.55 2.25
N ILE A 31 -12.92 5.91 1.65
CA ILE A 31 -13.32 4.55 2.00
C ILE A 31 -12.17 3.56 1.76
N ALA A 32 -11.55 3.63 0.58
CA ALA A 32 -10.40 2.77 0.27
C ALA A 32 -9.24 3.04 1.24
N HIS A 33 -8.97 4.30 1.57
CA HIS A 33 -7.94 4.68 2.54
C HIS A 33 -8.20 4.05 3.91
N ALA A 34 -9.42 4.22 4.45
CA ALA A 34 -9.79 3.70 5.78
C ALA A 34 -9.72 2.16 5.84
N VAL A 35 -10.22 1.48 4.82
CA VAL A 35 -10.19 0.01 4.72
C VAL A 35 -8.76 -0.51 4.55
N GLY A 36 -7.97 0.09 3.66
CA GLY A 36 -6.57 -0.27 3.48
C GLY A 36 -5.73 -0.03 4.73
N PHE A 37 -6.01 1.05 5.46
CA PHE A 37 -5.42 1.31 6.77
C PHE A 37 -5.71 0.17 7.75
N CYS A 38 -6.97 -0.28 7.86
CA CYS A 38 -7.34 -1.39 8.75
C CYS A 38 -6.64 -2.70 8.38
N LEU A 39 -6.58 -3.06 7.09
CA LEU A 39 -5.81 -4.21 6.62
C LEU A 39 -4.33 -4.07 6.96
N SER A 40 -3.75 -2.92 6.66
CA SER A 40 -2.33 -2.62 6.92
C SER A 40 -1.96 -2.71 8.40
N ARG A 41 -2.91 -2.49 9.30
CA ARG A 41 -2.75 -2.65 10.75
C ARG A 41 -3.07 -4.07 11.25
N GLY A 42 -3.60 -4.95 10.38
CA GLY A 42 -4.00 -6.31 10.74
C GLY A 42 -5.30 -6.37 11.56
N ILE A 43 -6.10 -5.32 11.50
CA ILE A 43 -7.43 -5.28 12.15
C ILE A 43 -8.39 -6.20 11.42
N VAL A 44 -8.25 -6.27 10.09
CA VAL A 44 -9.04 -7.13 9.20
C VAL A 44 -8.12 -7.90 8.28
N ALA A 45 -8.59 -9.05 7.77
CA ALA A 45 -7.86 -9.91 6.83
C ALA A 45 -8.61 -10.08 5.49
N LYS A 46 -9.93 -9.92 5.48
CA LYS A 46 -10.80 -10.11 4.31
C LYS A 46 -11.97 -9.12 4.35
N PRO A 47 -12.62 -8.84 3.21
CA PRO A 47 -13.74 -7.90 3.14
C PRO A 47 -14.89 -8.26 4.09
N ASP A 48 -15.21 -9.54 4.25
CA ASP A 48 -16.28 -10.04 5.13
C ASP A 48 -16.02 -9.78 6.64
N ASP A 49 -14.83 -9.32 7.00
CA ASP A 49 -14.55 -8.88 8.38
C ASP A 49 -15.26 -7.56 8.70
N PHE A 50 -15.72 -6.82 7.69
CA PHE A 50 -16.62 -5.68 7.86
C PHE A 50 -18.07 -6.10 7.65
N SER A 51 -18.97 -5.60 8.51
CA SER A 51 -20.43 -5.65 8.30
C SER A 51 -20.94 -4.37 7.63
N ALA A 52 -20.26 -3.24 7.81
CA ALA A 52 -20.56 -1.99 7.14
C ALA A 52 -19.29 -1.14 6.92
N VAL A 53 -19.24 -0.47 5.77
CA VAL A 53 -18.21 0.50 5.39
C VAL A 53 -18.91 1.66 4.68
N GLN A 54 -18.89 2.86 5.27
CA GLN A 54 -19.64 3.99 4.71
C GLN A 54 -19.07 5.34 5.13
N HIS A 55 -19.30 6.38 4.33
CA HIS A 55 -19.11 7.77 4.79
C HIS A 55 -20.11 8.13 5.89
N ALA A 56 -19.74 9.07 6.75
CA ALA A 56 -20.74 9.71 7.61
C ALA A 56 -21.73 10.51 6.73
N PRO A 57 -23.03 10.58 7.09
CA PRO A 57 -24.07 11.15 6.22
C PRO A 57 -23.79 12.58 5.73
N ASP A 58 -23.20 13.44 6.57
CA ASP A 58 -22.99 14.86 6.28
C ASP A 58 -21.51 15.27 6.32
N ASP A 59 -20.59 14.29 6.33
CA ASP A 59 -19.16 14.55 6.41
C ASP A 59 -18.35 13.58 5.53
N PRO A 60 -17.93 14.02 4.34
CA PRO A 60 -17.14 13.19 3.44
C PRO A 60 -15.74 12.86 3.97
N ASP A 61 -15.25 13.65 4.94
CA ASP A 61 -13.95 13.46 5.59
C ASP A 61 -14.03 12.48 6.78
N THR A 62 -15.19 11.85 7.01
CA THR A 62 -15.39 10.84 8.03
C THR A 62 -15.87 9.52 7.44
N VAL A 63 -15.14 8.44 7.74
CA VAL A 63 -15.50 7.06 7.36
C VAL A 63 -15.82 6.26 8.63
N ARG A 64 -16.95 5.56 8.60
CA ARG A 64 -17.40 4.65 9.66
C ARG A 64 -17.27 3.21 9.22
N LEU A 65 -16.55 2.42 10.00
CA LEU A 65 -16.26 1.02 9.78
C LEU A 65 -16.89 0.21 10.92
N THR A 66 -17.74 -0.75 10.58
CA THR A 66 -18.32 -1.68 11.55
C THR A 66 -17.80 -3.09 11.25
N LEU A 67 -17.19 -3.73 12.23
CA LEU A 67 -16.69 -5.10 12.10
C LEU A 67 -17.84 -6.11 12.22
N SER A 68 -17.76 -7.17 11.45
CA SER A 68 -18.59 -8.36 11.64
C SER A 68 -18.18 -9.14 12.90
N ALA A 69 -18.97 -10.09 13.34
CA ALA A 69 -18.62 -10.98 14.46
C ALA A 69 -17.28 -11.74 14.22
N GLY A 70 -16.97 -12.06 12.96
CA GLY A 70 -15.69 -12.64 12.55
C GLY A 70 -14.55 -11.64 12.66
N GLY A 71 -14.77 -10.43 12.18
CA GLY A 71 -13.79 -9.32 12.22
C GLY A 71 -13.42 -8.92 13.65
N LEU A 72 -14.37 -8.89 14.57
CA LEU A 72 -14.12 -8.62 15.99
C LEU A 72 -13.15 -9.64 16.63
N LYS A 73 -13.20 -10.91 16.22
CA LYS A 73 -12.24 -11.92 16.70
C LYS A 73 -10.84 -11.71 16.15
N SER A 74 -10.73 -11.25 14.91
CA SER A 74 -9.44 -10.93 14.27
C SER A 74 -8.82 -9.69 14.86
N ALA A 75 -9.60 -8.65 15.16
CA ALA A 75 -9.15 -7.37 15.70
C ALA A 75 -8.57 -7.44 17.13
N ASN A 76 -8.85 -8.51 17.89
CA ASN A 76 -8.28 -8.74 19.22
C ASN A 76 -6.81 -9.22 19.21
N ALA A 77 -6.22 -9.44 18.04
CA ALA A 77 -4.78 -9.59 17.91
C ALA A 77 -4.12 -8.21 18.14
N ASP A 78 -3.11 -8.14 19.01
CA ASP A 78 -2.47 -6.89 19.43
C ASP A 78 -2.08 -6.00 18.22
N PRO A 79 -2.76 -4.87 18.00
CA PRO A 79 -2.47 -3.99 16.85
C PRO A 79 -1.10 -3.30 16.96
N GLN A 80 -0.46 -3.35 18.14
CA GLN A 80 0.83 -2.73 18.42
C GLN A 80 2.01 -3.69 18.23
N ALA A 81 1.76 -4.99 18.06
CA ALA A 81 2.82 -5.94 17.76
C ALA A 81 3.21 -5.81 16.27
N PRO A 82 4.35 -5.20 15.95
CA PRO A 82 4.70 -4.84 14.56
C PRO A 82 4.82 -6.04 13.61
N GLU A 83 5.03 -7.24 14.12
CA GLU A 83 5.28 -8.45 13.33
C GLU A 83 4.22 -9.55 13.51
N SER A 84 3.22 -9.34 14.39
CA SER A 84 2.18 -10.35 14.61
C SER A 84 1.35 -10.55 13.34
N GLY A 85 1.25 -11.80 12.89
CA GLY A 85 0.43 -12.20 11.73
C GLY A 85 1.08 -12.01 10.36
N LEU A 86 2.36 -11.61 10.26
CA LEU A 86 3.07 -11.61 8.98
C LEU A 86 3.58 -13.02 8.67
N SER A 87 3.22 -13.52 7.48
CA SER A 87 3.66 -14.83 7.01
C SER A 87 4.71 -14.68 5.91
N ARG A 88 5.74 -15.52 5.98
CA ARG A 88 6.75 -15.63 4.94
C ARG A 88 6.11 -16.01 3.59
N PHE A 89 6.65 -15.45 2.52
CA PHE A 89 6.24 -15.82 1.16
C PHE A 89 6.94 -17.09 0.71
N GLU A 90 6.15 -18.06 0.25
CA GLU A 90 6.64 -19.35 -0.28
C GLU A 90 6.30 -19.53 -1.77
N ASP A 91 5.84 -18.46 -2.42
CA ASP A 91 5.44 -18.48 -3.81
C ASP A 91 6.63 -18.77 -4.75
N ARG A 92 6.31 -19.35 -5.91
CA ARG A 92 7.24 -19.58 -7.02
C ARG A 92 7.11 -18.50 -8.09
N LEU A 93 6.64 -17.30 -7.70
CA LEU A 93 6.45 -16.18 -8.62
C LEU A 93 7.74 -15.90 -9.39
N ARG A 94 7.59 -15.67 -10.70
CA ARG A 94 8.64 -15.16 -11.58
C ARG A 94 8.07 -14.01 -12.38
N LEU A 95 8.67 -12.83 -12.23
CA LEU A 95 8.33 -11.66 -13.02
C LEU A 95 9.48 -11.37 -13.98
N ASN A 96 9.15 -11.00 -15.22
CA ASN A 96 10.16 -10.51 -16.14
C ASN A 96 10.75 -9.20 -15.61
N LEU A 97 12.07 -9.19 -15.42
CA LEU A 97 12.78 -8.08 -14.79
C LEU A 97 12.66 -6.78 -15.61
N ALA A 98 12.83 -6.86 -16.93
CA ALA A 98 12.79 -5.68 -17.80
C ALA A 98 11.39 -5.04 -17.78
N SER A 99 10.35 -5.86 -17.88
CA SER A 99 8.95 -5.39 -17.81
C SER A 99 8.59 -4.82 -16.46
N ALA A 100 9.02 -5.45 -15.35
CA ALA A 100 8.80 -4.93 -14.01
C ALA A 100 9.56 -3.62 -13.76
N PHE A 101 10.76 -3.49 -14.29
CA PHE A 101 11.54 -2.25 -14.24
C PHE A 101 10.88 -1.13 -15.07
N ASP A 102 10.32 -1.44 -16.24
CA ASP A 102 9.54 -0.48 -17.02
C ASP A 102 8.37 0.12 -16.21
N ARG A 103 7.67 -0.70 -15.40
CA ARG A 103 6.60 -0.20 -14.52
C ARG A 103 7.12 0.81 -13.48
N LEU A 104 8.33 0.60 -12.98
CA LEU A 104 8.96 1.57 -12.06
C LEU A 104 9.27 2.89 -12.78
N ILE A 105 9.91 2.83 -13.95
CA ILE A 105 10.29 4.03 -14.72
C ILE A 105 9.05 4.83 -15.12
N ARG A 106 7.99 4.17 -15.53
CA ARG A 106 6.76 4.80 -16.01
C ARG A 106 5.77 5.16 -14.90
N LEU A 107 6.11 5.00 -13.63
CA LEU A 107 5.23 5.40 -12.53
C LEU A 107 4.79 6.87 -12.66
N GLY A 108 5.69 7.74 -13.11
CA GLY A 108 5.42 9.16 -13.31
C GLY A 108 4.28 9.45 -14.31
N ASP A 109 4.06 8.57 -15.28
CA ASP A 109 2.99 8.72 -16.30
C ASP A 109 1.59 8.74 -15.66
N PHE A 110 1.45 8.12 -14.49
CA PHE A 110 0.19 8.05 -13.74
C PHE A 110 0.04 9.20 -12.72
N GLN A 111 1.13 9.88 -12.33
CA GLN A 111 1.18 10.85 -11.23
C GLN A 111 0.66 12.24 -11.63
N LYS A 112 -0.65 12.37 -11.88
CA LYS A 112 -1.28 13.63 -12.31
C LYS A 112 -1.30 14.69 -11.21
N LEU A 113 -1.42 14.29 -9.95
CA LEU A 113 -1.35 15.22 -8.83
C LEU A 113 0.07 15.76 -8.67
N ARG A 114 1.09 14.88 -8.76
CA ARG A 114 2.49 15.29 -8.70
C ARG A 114 2.89 16.17 -9.87
N GLU A 115 2.40 15.89 -11.07
CA GLU A 115 2.64 16.70 -12.26
C GLU A 115 2.24 18.17 -12.04
N LYS A 116 1.10 18.39 -11.38
CA LYS A 116 0.56 19.73 -11.09
C LYS A 116 1.22 20.41 -9.88
N THR A 117 1.46 19.64 -8.81
CA THR A 117 1.80 20.21 -7.50
C THR A 117 3.25 19.95 -7.08
N GLY A 118 3.93 18.97 -7.66
CA GLY A 118 5.24 18.50 -7.23
C GLY A 118 5.29 17.80 -5.87
N ALA A 119 4.15 17.67 -5.17
CA ALA A 119 4.11 17.40 -3.72
C ALA A 119 3.26 16.16 -3.35
N SER A 120 3.20 15.13 -4.19
CA SER A 120 2.53 13.87 -3.86
C SER A 120 3.48 12.67 -3.93
N HIS A 121 3.08 11.62 -3.25
CA HIS A 121 3.61 10.26 -3.39
C HIS A 121 2.60 9.38 -4.12
N ALA A 122 3.09 8.28 -4.71
CA ALA A 122 2.24 7.32 -5.41
C ALA A 122 2.56 5.88 -5.02
N ALA A 123 1.53 5.05 -5.09
CA ALA A 123 1.61 3.59 -5.04
C ALA A 123 0.82 3.01 -6.20
N ALA A 124 1.45 2.12 -6.99
CA ALA A 124 0.85 1.38 -8.08
C ALA A 124 1.00 -0.13 -7.82
N ILE A 125 -0.07 -0.88 -7.97
CA ILE A 125 -0.10 -2.33 -7.74
C ILE A 125 -0.42 -3.04 -9.05
N PHE A 126 0.37 -4.07 -9.37
CA PHE A 126 0.29 -4.83 -10.60
C PHE A 126 0.10 -6.34 -10.32
N ASN A 127 -0.54 -7.05 -11.25
CA ASN A 127 -0.67 -8.50 -11.24
C ASN A 127 0.61 -9.20 -11.75
N ASP A 128 0.56 -10.50 -11.94
CA ASP A 128 1.68 -11.31 -12.47
C ASP A 128 1.97 -11.09 -13.97
N GLN A 129 0.99 -10.57 -14.75
CA GLN A 129 1.16 -10.10 -16.11
C GLN A 129 1.67 -8.66 -16.19
N LEU A 130 1.93 -8.01 -15.03
CA LEU A 130 2.33 -6.61 -14.90
C LEU A 130 1.29 -5.62 -15.44
N GLU A 131 0.01 -6.00 -15.40
CA GLU A 131 -1.11 -5.12 -15.66
C GLU A 131 -1.44 -4.32 -14.39
N LEU A 132 -1.72 -3.03 -14.57
CA LEU A 132 -2.09 -2.15 -13.46
C LEU A 132 -3.44 -2.57 -12.88
N MET A 133 -3.48 -2.86 -11.59
CA MET A 133 -4.68 -3.23 -10.86
C MET A 133 -5.22 -2.08 -10.01
N ALA A 134 -4.34 -1.34 -9.34
CA ALA A 134 -4.71 -0.18 -8.54
C ALA A 134 -3.60 0.87 -8.54
N PHE A 135 -4.02 2.12 -8.45
CA PHE A 135 -3.14 3.27 -8.34
C PHE A 135 -3.75 4.30 -7.38
N ALA A 136 -2.91 4.95 -6.60
CA ALA A 136 -3.29 6.10 -5.79
C ALA A 136 -2.14 7.08 -5.62
N GLU A 137 -2.50 8.37 -5.53
CA GLU A 137 -1.62 9.45 -5.10
C GLU A 137 -2.12 10.04 -3.79
N ASP A 138 -1.18 10.47 -2.96
CA ASP A 138 -1.45 11.17 -1.71
C ASP A 138 -0.22 11.99 -1.29
N VAL A 139 -0.40 13.05 -0.51
CA VAL A 139 0.70 13.79 0.14
C VAL A 139 1.53 12.87 1.03
N GLY A 140 0.88 11.88 1.68
CA GLY A 140 1.47 10.86 2.53
C GLY A 140 1.76 9.56 1.77
N ARG A 141 3.03 9.09 1.75
CA ARG A 141 3.38 7.81 1.11
C ARG A 141 2.64 6.59 1.70
N HIS A 142 2.34 6.64 3.01
CA HIS A 142 1.59 5.57 3.69
C HIS A 142 0.14 5.57 3.24
N ASN A 143 -0.44 6.75 3.09
CA ASN A 143 -1.82 6.93 2.63
C ASN A 143 -1.99 6.47 1.18
N ALA A 144 -1.03 6.84 0.29
CA ALA A 144 -1.06 6.39 -1.09
C ALA A 144 -1.09 4.86 -1.19
N LEU A 145 -0.29 4.17 -0.36
CA LEU A 145 -0.30 2.70 -0.32
C LEU A 145 -1.60 2.15 0.28
N ASP A 146 -2.10 2.73 1.37
CA ASP A 146 -3.36 2.29 1.97
C ASP A 146 -4.53 2.46 0.99
N LYS A 147 -4.62 3.58 0.28
CA LYS A 147 -5.62 3.80 -0.77
C LYS A 147 -5.54 2.73 -1.86
N ALA A 148 -4.35 2.45 -2.38
CA ALA A 148 -4.16 1.45 -3.44
C ALA A 148 -4.52 0.02 -2.97
N ILE A 149 -4.09 -0.36 -1.77
CA ILE A 149 -4.45 -1.65 -1.14
C ILE A 149 -5.95 -1.73 -0.90
N GLY A 150 -6.54 -0.67 -0.35
CA GLY A 150 -7.96 -0.64 -0.01
C GLY A 150 -8.88 -0.78 -1.22
N LYS A 151 -8.52 -0.21 -2.37
CA LYS A 151 -9.25 -0.42 -3.63
C LYS A 151 -9.34 -1.90 -3.98
N LEU A 152 -8.20 -2.60 -3.98
CA LEU A 152 -8.17 -4.03 -4.29
C LEU A 152 -8.83 -4.91 -3.22
N PHE A 153 -8.73 -4.50 -1.97
CA PHE A 153 -9.38 -5.22 -0.87
C PHE A 153 -10.90 -5.17 -1.01
N LEU A 154 -11.47 -3.98 -1.27
CA LEU A 154 -12.91 -3.82 -1.49
C LEU A 154 -13.44 -4.64 -2.68
N GLU A 155 -12.62 -4.77 -3.73
CA GLU A 155 -12.93 -5.57 -4.93
C GLU A 155 -12.65 -7.07 -4.74
N ASN A 156 -12.14 -7.49 -3.57
CA ASN A 156 -11.67 -8.85 -3.31
C ASN A 156 -10.60 -9.34 -4.31
N ASN A 157 -9.75 -8.42 -4.77
CA ASN A 157 -8.74 -8.65 -5.82
C ASN A 157 -7.30 -8.71 -5.32
N LEU A 158 -7.04 -8.54 -4.01
CA LEU A 158 -5.68 -8.57 -3.45
C LEU A 158 -4.93 -9.88 -3.74
N GLY A 159 -5.63 -10.99 -3.84
CA GLY A 159 -5.02 -12.29 -4.15
C GLY A 159 -4.26 -12.35 -5.49
N ARG A 160 -4.50 -11.39 -6.40
CA ARG A 160 -3.82 -11.26 -7.70
C ARG A 160 -2.64 -10.28 -7.69
N ALA A 161 -2.49 -9.48 -6.64
CA ALA A 161 -1.42 -8.47 -6.53
C ALA A 161 -0.04 -9.15 -6.40
N ARG A 162 0.93 -8.72 -7.20
CA ARG A 162 2.28 -9.32 -7.21
C ARG A 162 3.41 -8.30 -7.11
N LEU A 163 3.27 -7.14 -7.73
CA LEU A 163 4.26 -6.09 -7.73
C LEU A 163 3.64 -4.80 -7.18
N LEU A 164 4.30 -4.21 -6.20
CA LEU A 164 4.05 -2.85 -5.71
C LEU A 164 5.17 -1.93 -6.21
N VAL A 165 4.80 -0.81 -6.80
CA VAL A 165 5.73 0.23 -7.24
C VAL A 165 5.44 1.51 -6.45
N LEU A 166 6.49 2.09 -5.84
CA LEU A 166 6.41 3.25 -4.96
C LEU A 166 7.23 4.42 -5.49
N SER A 167 6.71 5.63 -5.45
CA SER A 167 7.47 6.86 -5.73
C SER A 167 8.41 7.26 -4.59
N SER A 168 8.17 6.74 -3.39
CA SER A 168 8.89 7.06 -2.15
C SER A 168 10.06 6.10 -1.89
N ARG A 169 10.77 6.27 -0.77
CA ARG A 169 11.65 5.24 -0.20
C ARG A 169 10.82 4.08 0.36
N ILE A 170 11.41 2.89 0.48
CA ILE A 170 10.81 1.75 1.18
C ILE A 170 11.17 1.84 2.67
N SER A 171 10.19 2.13 3.53
CA SER A 171 10.34 2.04 4.99
C SER A 171 9.88 0.69 5.52
N PHE A 172 10.21 0.38 6.78
CA PHE A 172 9.75 -0.82 7.46
C PHE A 172 8.22 -0.98 7.40
N GLU A 173 7.48 0.10 7.71
CA GLU A 173 6.02 0.04 7.71
C GLU A 173 5.44 -0.22 6.29
N LEU A 174 6.09 0.28 5.21
CA LEU A 174 5.64 0.00 3.86
C LEU A 174 5.86 -1.47 3.48
N VAL A 175 6.96 -2.08 3.97
CA VAL A 175 7.18 -3.54 3.82
C VAL A 175 6.12 -4.32 4.57
N GLN A 176 5.78 -3.93 5.81
CA GLN A 176 4.72 -4.57 6.58
C GLN A 176 3.36 -4.47 5.87
N LYS A 177 3.00 -3.29 5.36
CA LYS A 177 1.74 -3.08 4.61
C LYS A 177 1.69 -3.97 3.37
N ALA A 178 2.78 -4.02 2.58
CA ALA A 178 2.88 -4.89 1.42
C ALA A 178 2.76 -6.39 1.80
N ALA A 179 3.40 -6.80 2.89
CA ALA A 179 3.35 -8.17 3.39
C ALA A 179 1.93 -8.57 3.85
N ARG A 180 1.22 -7.69 4.56
CA ARG A 180 -0.19 -7.92 4.94
C ARG A 180 -1.12 -8.01 3.74
N ALA A 181 -0.89 -7.17 2.73
CA ALA A 181 -1.60 -7.23 1.45
C ALA A 181 -1.16 -8.41 0.57
N ARG A 182 -0.22 -9.27 1.03
CA ARG A 182 0.31 -10.43 0.31
C ARG A 182 0.97 -10.06 -1.03
N ILE A 183 1.63 -8.90 -1.09
CA ILE A 183 2.38 -8.43 -2.28
C ILE A 183 3.86 -8.75 -2.09
N PRO A 184 4.43 -9.72 -2.81
CA PRO A 184 5.78 -10.24 -2.55
C PRO A 184 6.92 -9.39 -3.11
N VAL A 185 6.64 -8.52 -4.10
CA VAL A 185 7.66 -7.74 -4.81
C VAL A 185 7.40 -6.25 -4.63
N VAL A 186 8.40 -5.50 -4.17
CA VAL A 186 8.32 -4.04 -3.98
C VAL A 186 9.46 -3.35 -4.70
N PHE A 187 9.13 -2.52 -5.66
CA PHE A 187 10.05 -1.63 -6.36
C PHE A 187 9.81 -0.17 -5.95
N SER A 188 10.85 0.65 -5.92
CA SER A 188 10.71 2.05 -5.54
C SER A 188 11.68 2.98 -6.25
N MET A 189 11.30 4.25 -6.32
CA MET A 189 12.17 5.31 -6.87
C MET A 189 13.33 5.66 -5.94
N SER A 190 13.26 5.29 -4.66
CA SER A 190 14.27 5.62 -3.65
C SER A 190 14.66 4.40 -2.81
N ARG A 191 15.83 4.49 -2.16
CA ARG A 191 16.43 3.38 -1.40
C ARG A 191 15.58 2.94 -0.21
N PRO A 192 15.63 1.64 0.17
CA PRO A 192 15.04 1.14 1.40
C PRO A 192 15.85 1.55 2.64
N THR A 193 15.20 1.46 3.81
CA THR A 193 15.89 1.50 5.10
C THR A 193 16.50 0.13 5.42
N SER A 194 17.52 0.09 6.31
CA SER A 194 18.14 -1.18 6.73
C SER A 194 17.13 -2.14 7.37
N LEU A 195 16.22 -1.62 8.19
CA LEU A 195 15.17 -2.44 8.81
C LEU A 195 14.19 -2.98 7.76
N ALA A 196 13.82 -2.18 6.74
CA ALA A 196 13.00 -2.67 5.63
C ALA A 196 13.66 -3.84 4.89
N VAL A 197 14.97 -3.76 4.64
CA VAL A 197 15.72 -4.85 3.98
C VAL A 197 15.75 -6.10 4.87
N LYS A 198 16.04 -5.94 6.16
CA LYS A 198 16.05 -7.06 7.13
C LYS A 198 14.69 -7.77 7.12
N THR A 199 13.60 -7.02 7.29
CA THR A 199 12.23 -7.56 7.26
C THR A 199 11.90 -8.22 5.91
N GLY A 200 12.32 -7.62 4.78
CA GLY A 200 12.13 -8.19 3.46
C GLY A 200 12.81 -9.56 3.29
N VAL A 201 14.02 -9.73 3.84
CA VAL A 201 14.74 -11.01 3.86
C VAL A 201 14.00 -12.05 4.73
N GLU A 202 13.60 -11.66 5.94
CA GLU A 202 12.88 -12.54 6.88
C GLU A 202 11.55 -13.03 6.31
N LEU A 203 10.82 -12.15 5.64
CA LEU A 203 9.54 -12.46 5.00
C LEU A 203 9.70 -13.07 3.60
N ASN A 204 10.93 -13.24 3.10
CA ASN A 204 11.21 -13.74 1.76
C ASN A 204 10.52 -12.88 0.67
N MET A 205 10.66 -11.55 0.76
CA MET A 205 10.18 -10.58 -0.23
C MET A 205 11.28 -10.18 -1.20
N THR A 206 10.90 -9.60 -2.33
CA THR A 206 11.82 -8.94 -3.26
C THR A 206 11.74 -7.44 -3.07
N LEU A 207 12.87 -6.81 -2.73
CA LEU A 207 12.97 -5.35 -2.59
C LEU A 207 14.02 -4.82 -3.56
N ALA A 208 13.63 -3.86 -4.39
CA ALA A 208 14.53 -3.18 -5.32
C ALA A 208 14.24 -1.68 -5.42
N CYS A 209 15.23 -0.91 -5.85
CA CYS A 209 15.03 0.51 -6.10
C CYS A 209 15.75 0.98 -7.36
N LEU A 210 15.29 2.12 -7.88
CA LEU A 210 15.98 2.82 -8.96
C LEU A 210 17.38 3.24 -8.52
N SER A 211 18.38 2.92 -9.34
CA SER A 211 19.76 3.36 -9.19
C SER A 211 20.17 4.22 -10.40
N ARG A 212 20.72 5.39 -10.14
CA ARG A 212 21.20 6.27 -11.23
C ARG A 212 22.37 5.68 -12.04
N LYS A 213 23.13 4.75 -11.44
CA LYS A 213 24.31 4.14 -12.05
C LYS A 213 24.01 2.80 -12.70
N GLU A 214 23.14 1.99 -12.06
CA GLU A 214 22.95 0.56 -12.39
C GLU A 214 21.57 0.24 -12.95
N GLY A 215 20.70 1.26 -13.09
CA GLY A 215 19.30 1.08 -13.50
C GLY A 215 18.43 0.58 -12.36
N LEU A 216 18.57 -0.68 -11.94
CA LEU A 216 17.84 -1.26 -10.82
C LEU A 216 18.81 -1.93 -9.85
N PHE A 217 18.71 -1.57 -8.57
CA PHE A 217 19.46 -2.23 -7.51
C PHE A 217 18.54 -3.12 -6.68
N ILE A 218 18.84 -4.43 -6.61
CA ILE A 218 18.06 -5.43 -5.88
C ILE A 218 18.72 -5.69 -4.53
N PHE A 219 18.00 -5.48 -3.44
CA PHE A 219 18.48 -5.66 -2.05
C PHE A 219 18.27 -7.09 -1.55
N CYS A 220 17.16 -7.73 -1.91
CA CYS A 220 16.85 -9.12 -1.55
C CYS A 220 15.83 -9.73 -2.54
N GLY A 221 15.71 -11.06 -2.53
CA GLY A 221 14.68 -11.80 -3.25
C GLY A 221 14.82 -11.77 -4.78
N LYS A 222 16.06 -11.73 -5.31
CA LYS A 222 16.33 -11.66 -6.76
C LYS A 222 15.79 -12.84 -7.54
N GLU A 223 15.58 -13.95 -6.90
CA GLU A 223 15.09 -15.21 -7.50
C GLU A 223 13.67 -15.13 -8.05
N ARG A 224 12.88 -14.10 -7.67
CA ARG A 224 11.56 -13.83 -8.28
C ARG A 224 11.62 -13.05 -9.58
N LEU A 225 12.81 -12.62 -9.99
CA LEU A 225 13.02 -11.84 -11.19
C LEU A 225 13.74 -12.69 -12.23
N SER A 226 13.15 -12.83 -13.42
CA SER A 226 13.74 -13.53 -14.58
C SER A 226 14.16 -12.52 -15.65
N LEU A 227 15.20 -12.84 -16.38
CA LEU A 227 15.63 -12.08 -17.55
C LEU A 227 14.65 -12.23 -18.71
#